data_bfa650bb41f54117d9811344fbb132de
#
_entry.id   bfa650bb41f54117d9811344fbb132de
#
_cell.length_a   1.000
_cell.length_b   1.000
_cell.length_c   1.000
_cell.angle_alpha   90.00
_cell.angle_beta   90.00
_cell.angle_gamma   90.00
#
_symmetry.space_group_name_H-M   'P 1'
#
loop_
_entity.id
_entity.type
_entity.pdbx_description
1 polymer ?
#
loop_
_entity_poly.entity_id
_entity_poly.type
_entity_poly.pdbx_seq_one_letter_code
_entity_poly.pdbx_strand_id
1 'polypeptide(L)'
;MLELSQKYKEFLRVRCKREYLEGTTAAGKTTVGIFKWMCMVASFDDKFHIIGADDVGTAEKNIINPEPNGLLDQFKGISEYYPKGKDKIRLPHIEYETNKGTKIIYVCGYGDKKRWKKVLGGQVGCVYLDEVNLADMEFMREVTHRCKYMMTTSNPDDPNLDIYKEFINKSRPIKKYEKDYPMELLKELKEPHVKGWVHWYFTFNDNATLTKEDIQEKIDATPIGTKMYKNKILGLRGKATGLCFNLKSENIITVEQARKMKFKVFSIGCDTSYSKESHDKVTLEGIGITADNKCVLLKERTFNNKDRTVPFAPSDVVQWIVEFMEEFKNEWGFARTCFIDSADQGTIMEAQKAKRQNGLIYEFKNAWKKTKIITRVQLEESWLQTGDFLIVDTCTDYINECNVYSFDEDNQPEDGNDHSINGCQYAWLPYKKKIGNWETLRKLIKDDVEE
;
A
#
# COMPACT_ATOMS: atom_id res chain seq x y z
N MET A 1 -9.40 23.52 15.28
CA MET A 1 -9.31 22.25 16.07
C MET A 1 -9.03 21.14 15.08
N LEU A 2 -8.01 20.30 15.30
CA LEU A 2 -7.68 19.20 14.42
C LEU A 2 -8.85 18.21 14.31
N GLU A 3 -9.33 17.96 13.11
CA GLU A 3 -10.29 16.90 12.85
C GLU A 3 -9.55 15.58 12.72
N LEU A 4 -9.90 14.59 13.56
CA LEU A 4 -9.13 13.36 13.72
C LEU A 4 -9.97 12.14 13.41
N SER A 5 -9.45 11.25 12.57
CA SER A 5 -10.00 9.90 12.38
C SER A 5 -9.95 9.08 13.67
N GLN A 6 -10.72 7.99 13.73
CA GLN A 6 -10.72 7.09 14.89
C GLN A 6 -9.32 6.50 15.15
N LYS A 7 -8.57 6.20 14.09
CA LYS A 7 -7.21 5.67 14.20
C LYS A 7 -6.24 6.69 14.80
N TYR A 8 -6.33 7.96 14.40
CA TYR A 8 -5.54 9.03 15.02
C TYR A 8 -5.94 9.29 16.47
N LYS A 9 -7.23 9.22 16.82
CA LYS A 9 -7.66 9.31 18.23
C LYS A 9 -7.05 8.21 19.10
N GLU A 10 -6.91 7.01 18.57
CA GLU A 10 -6.27 5.91 19.27
C GLU A 10 -4.74 6.06 19.30
N PHE A 11 -4.14 6.47 18.18
CA PHE A 11 -2.71 6.80 18.13
C PHE A 11 -2.31 7.78 19.24
N LEU A 12 -3.10 8.83 19.48
CA LEU A 12 -2.83 9.79 20.56
C LEU A 12 -2.84 9.17 21.96
N ARG A 13 -3.58 8.09 22.18
CA ARG A 13 -3.73 7.43 23.50
C ARG A 13 -2.64 6.41 23.79
N VAL A 14 -2.05 5.81 22.76
CA VAL A 14 -1.05 4.76 22.90
C VAL A 14 0.24 5.32 23.50
N ARG A 15 0.84 4.58 24.43
CA ARG A 15 2.13 4.88 25.06
C ARG A 15 3.11 3.74 24.78
N CYS A 16 4.25 4.09 24.18
CA CYS A 16 5.30 3.14 23.85
C CYS A 16 6.66 3.83 23.85
N LYS A 17 7.74 3.10 23.59
CA LYS A 17 9.11 3.66 23.58
C LYS A 17 9.51 4.24 22.25
N ARG A 18 9.09 3.61 21.16
CA ARG A 18 9.41 4.04 19.78
C ARG A 18 8.16 3.93 18.92
N GLU A 19 7.92 4.93 18.09
CA GLU A 19 6.82 4.97 17.12
C GLU A 19 7.36 5.31 15.74
N TYR A 20 7.04 4.45 14.79
CA TYR A 20 7.39 4.60 13.38
C TYR A 20 6.09 4.81 12.60
N LEU A 21 5.92 6.00 12.02
CA LEU A 21 4.73 6.40 11.27
C LEU A 21 5.07 6.36 9.78
N GLU A 22 4.54 5.38 9.08
CA GLU A 22 4.75 5.17 7.65
C GLU A 22 3.40 5.22 6.90
N GLY A 23 3.40 5.45 5.59
CA GLY A 23 2.19 5.43 4.77
C GLY A 23 2.16 6.51 3.69
N THR A 24 0.97 6.76 3.11
CA THR A 24 0.82 7.67 1.97
C THR A 24 1.24 9.10 2.28
N THR A 25 1.56 9.86 1.23
CA THR A 25 1.73 11.32 1.39
C THR A 25 0.42 11.94 1.90
N ALA A 26 0.48 13.14 2.49
CA ALA A 26 -0.67 13.88 3.00
C ALA A 26 -1.62 13.10 3.95
N ALA A 27 -1.18 11.96 4.49
CA ALA A 27 -1.96 11.20 5.48
C ALA A 27 -2.11 11.92 6.84
N GLY A 28 -1.43 13.06 7.05
CA GLY A 28 -1.46 13.82 8.31
C GLY A 28 -0.41 13.37 9.35
N LYS A 29 0.53 12.49 8.96
CA LYS A 29 1.54 11.91 9.86
C LYS A 29 2.32 12.95 10.64
N THR A 30 2.87 13.96 9.96
CA THR A 30 3.69 15.02 10.57
C THR A 30 2.84 15.88 11.49
N THR A 31 1.69 16.37 11.04
CA THR A 31 0.82 17.28 11.82
C THR A 31 0.33 16.64 13.12
N VAL A 32 -0.24 15.42 13.05
CA VAL A 32 -0.77 14.73 14.24
C VAL A 32 0.36 14.12 15.07
N GLY A 33 1.45 13.70 14.42
CA GLY A 33 2.65 13.21 15.08
C GLY A 33 3.28 14.27 15.99
N ILE A 34 3.45 15.47 15.49
CA ILE A 34 3.99 16.61 16.28
C ILE A 34 3.09 16.94 17.46
N PHE A 35 1.77 16.98 17.26
CA PHE A 35 0.85 17.20 18.38
C PHE A 35 1.04 16.18 19.50
N LYS A 36 1.04 14.89 19.18
CA LYS A 36 1.29 13.83 20.16
C LYS A 36 2.66 13.96 20.81
N TRP A 37 3.69 14.20 19.99
CA TRP A 37 5.06 14.26 20.47
C TRP A 37 5.28 15.43 21.46
N MET A 38 4.71 16.59 21.20
CA MET A 38 4.74 17.73 22.14
C MET A 38 4.02 17.41 23.45
N CYS A 39 2.89 16.72 23.41
CA CYS A 39 2.23 16.21 24.62
C CYS A 39 3.12 15.23 25.39
N MET A 40 3.89 14.39 24.68
CA MET A 40 4.88 13.52 25.32
C MET A 40 6.02 14.31 25.95
N VAL A 41 6.58 15.32 25.28
CA VAL A 41 7.60 16.23 25.83
C VAL A 41 7.12 16.86 27.13
N ALA A 42 5.89 17.36 27.18
CA ALA A 42 5.32 17.95 28.38
C ALA A 42 5.18 16.95 29.55
N SER A 43 5.03 15.66 29.24
CA SER A 43 4.86 14.59 30.25
C SER A 43 6.18 14.11 30.88
N PHE A 44 7.33 14.32 30.21
CA PHE A 44 8.64 13.90 30.69
C PHE A 44 9.25 14.93 31.66
N ASP A 45 10.09 14.47 32.59
CA ASP A 45 10.82 15.37 33.50
C ASP A 45 12.09 15.94 32.87
N ASP A 46 12.59 15.28 31.80
CA ASP A 46 13.77 15.74 31.09
C ASP A 46 13.58 17.16 30.55
N LYS A 47 14.64 17.96 30.63
CA LYS A 47 14.65 19.33 30.13
C LYS A 47 14.93 19.42 28.63
N PHE A 48 15.78 18.51 28.12
CA PHE A 48 16.30 18.57 26.75
C PHE A 48 15.66 17.51 25.86
N HIS A 49 15.24 17.93 24.68
CA HIS A 49 14.59 17.14 23.66
C HIS A 49 15.16 17.49 22.27
N ILE A 50 14.91 16.69 21.26
CA ILE A 50 15.39 16.92 19.90
C ILE A 50 14.24 16.77 18.91
N ILE A 51 14.18 17.71 17.96
CA ILE A 51 13.38 17.60 16.75
C ILE A 51 14.33 17.72 15.55
N GLY A 52 14.16 16.86 14.53
CA GLY A 52 15.07 16.79 13.40
C GLY A 52 14.38 16.49 12.07
N ALA A 53 15.02 16.97 11.02
CA ALA A 53 14.76 16.64 9.63
C ALA A 53 16.11 16.53 8.90
N ASP A 54 16.13 16.36 7.58
CA ASP A 54 17.36 16.29 6.80
C ASP A 54 18.29 17.48 7.10
N ASP A 55 17.75 18.69 7.07
CA ASP A 55 18.43 19.90 7.51
C ASP A 55 17.50 20.78 8.38
N VAL A 56 18.07 21.83 8.99
CA VAL A 56 17.32 22.76 9.86
C VAL A 56 16.24 23.51 9.09
N GLY A 57 16.52 23.93 7.84
CA GLY A 57 15.54 24.65 7.01
C GLY A 57 14.34 23.75 6.65
N THR A 58 14.59 22.47 6.40
CA THR A 58 13.54 21.47 6.18
C THR A 58 12.70 21.28 7.45
N ALA A 59 13.34 21.23 8.64
CA ALA A 59 12.61 21.18 9.91
C ALA A 59 11.76 22.45 10.13
N GLU A 60 12.29 23.63 9.83
CA GLU A 60 11.56 24.89 9.89
C GLU A 60 10.33 24.88 8.98
N LYS A 61 10.52 24.47 7.71
CA LYS A 61 9.49 24.47 6.67
C LYS A 61 8.40 23.43 6.92
N ASN A 62 8.75 22.21 7.32
CA ASN A 62 7.81 21.09 7.36
C ASN A 62 7.18 20.88 8.74
N ILE A 63 7.86 21.32 9.81
CA ILE A 63 7.47 20.97 11.18
C ILE A 63 7.14 22.22 12.00
N ILE A 64 8.03 23.22 12.00
CA ILE A 64 7.98 24.34 12.96
C ILE A 64 6.98 25.39 12.52
N ASN A 65 7.12 25.90 11.28
CA ASN A 65 6.43 27.08 10.77
C ASN A 65 5.20 26.86 9.88
N PRO A 66 4.78 25.64 9.45
CA PRO A 66 3.61 25.53 8.58
C PRO A 66 2.37 26.21 9.16
N GLU A 67 1.65 26.94 8.31
CA GLU A 67 0.35 27.52 8.64
C GLU A 67 -0.72 26.98 7.68
N PRO A 68 -1.84 26.51 8.19
CA PRO A 68 -2.07 26.20 9.60
C PRO A 68 -1.42 24.85 10.01
N ASN A 69 -1.32 24.60 11.31
CA ASN A 69 -0.98 23.29 11.91
C ASN A 69 0.51 22.93 12.06
N GLY A 70 1.46 23.84 11.88
CA GLY A 70 2.84 23.65 12.33
C GLY A 70 2.96 23.67 13.86
N LEU A 71 4.15 23.34 14.38
CA LEU A 71 4.37 23.25 15.82
C LEU A 71 4.03 24.58 16.52
N LEU A 72 4.51 25.71 16.00
CA LEU A 72 4.28 27.02 16.63
C LEU A 72 2.82 27.46 16.58
N ASP A 73 2.09 27.08 15.54
CA ASP A 73 0.65 27.35 15.44
C ASP A 73 -0.15 26.49 16.43
N GLN A 74 0.14 25.20 16.49
CA GLN A 74 -0.54 24.27 17.40
C GLN A 74 -0.30 24.57 18.88
N PHE A 75 0.88 25.11 19.24
CA PHE A 75 1.31 25.42 20.61
C PHE A 75 1.54 26.90 20.82
N LYS A 76 0.75 27.73 20.12
CA LYS A 76 0.82 29.19 20.16
C LYS A 76 0.68 29.72 21.58
N GLY A 77 1.59 30.63 21.94
CA GLY A 77 1.60 31.28 23.25
C GLY A 77 2.32 30.49 24.34
N ILE A 78 2.70 29.24 24.10
CA ILE A 78 3.48 28.42 25.04
C ILE A 78 4.72 27.81 24.38
N SER A 79 4.98 28.09 23.12
CA SER A 79 6.20 27.72 22.41
C SER A 79 6.76 28.89 21.63
N GLU A 80 8.08 29.01 21.60
CA GLU A 80 8.81 30.06 20.87
C GLU A 80 10.08 29.49 20.26
N TYR A 81 10.35 29.82 18.99
CA TYR A 81 11.50 29.33 18.25
C TYR A 81 12.62 30.36 18.14
N TYR A 82 13.83 29.94 18.42
CA TYR A 82 15.06 30.75 18.39
C TYR A 82 16.05 30.15 17.36
N PRO A 83 15.99 30.57 16.09
CA PRO A 83 16.81 29.97 15.02
C PRO A 83 18.31 30.22 15.16
N LYS A 84 18.71 31.27 15.87
CA LYS A 84 20.12 31.61 16.14
C LYS A 84 20.56 31.29 17.56
N GLY A 85 19.69 30.60 18.30
CA GLY A 85 19.88 30.43 19.74
C GLY A 85 19.47 31.65 20.56
N LYS A 86 19.47 31.51 21.90
CA LYS A 86 19.12 32.52 22.87
C LYS A 86 20.01 32.36 24.10
N ASP A 87 20.51 33.43 24.65
CA ASP A 87 21.34 33.50 25.86
C ASP A 87 22.54 32.53 25.81
N LYS A 88 22.57 31.55 26.72
CA LYS A 88 23.62 30.56 26.80
C LYS A 88 23.47 29.41 25.79
N ILE A 89 22.29 29.27 25.20
CA ILE A 89 21.98 28.20 24.20
C ILE A 89 22.22 28.76 22.80
N ARG A 90 23.36 28.44 22.20
CA ARG A 90 23.77 28.99 20.88
C ARG A 90 23.27 28.18 19.69
N LEU A 91 22.58 27.04 19.91
CA LEU A 91 22.01 26.21 18.87
C LEU A 91 20.55 26.57 18.60
N PRO A 92 20.03 26.38 17.37
CA PRO A 92 18.61 26.50 17.08
C PRO A 92 17.80 25.64 18.04
N HIS A 93 16.80 26.25 18.70
CA HIS A 93 15.96 25.53 19.65
C HIS A 93 14.59 26.19 19.83
N ILE A 94 13.65 25.40 20.32
CA ILE A 94 12.34 25.85 20.76
C ILE A 94 12.31 25.82 22.28
N GLU A 95 11.86 26.91 22.88
CA GLU A 95 11.45 26.95 24.30
C GLU A 95 9.96 26.57 24.35
N TYR A 96 9.61 25.58 25.18
CA TYR A 96 8.25 25.11 25.35
C TYR A 96 7.86 25.14 26.83
N GLU A 97 6.91 26.00 27.17
CA GLU A 97 6.41 26.17 28.53
C GLU A 97 5.44 25.05 28.89
N THR A 98 5.70 24.36 29.99
CA THR A 98 4.88 23.27 30.47
C THR A 98 4.67 23.36 31.98
N ASN A 99 3.71 22.60 32.52
CA ASN A 99 3.52 22.49 33.97
C ASN A 99 4.70 21.85 34.73
N LYS A 100 5.68 21.29 33.99
CA LYS A 100 6.94 20.75 34.52
C LYS A 100 8.14 21.68 34.22
N GLY A 101 7.87 22.94 33.92
CA GLY A 101 8.88 23.95 33.58
C GLY A 101 9.17 24.02 32.09
N THR A 102 10.06 24.95 31.75
CA THR A 102 10.47 25.22 30.35
C THR A 102 11.30 24.06 29.80
N LYS A 103 10.85 23.48 28.69
CA LYS A 103 11.57 22.47 27.93
C LYS A 103 12.35 23.12 26.80
N ILE A 104 13.54 22.59 26.54
CA ILE A 104 14.41 23.03 25.46
C ILE A 104 14.43 21.94 24.40
N ILE A 105 13.93 22.27 23.22
CA ILE A 105 13.86 21.33 22.09
C ILE A 105 14.86 21.79 21.03
N TYR A 106 15.99 21.11 20.92
CA TYR A 106 16.99 21.42 19.90
C TYR A 106 16.48 21.06 18.52
N VAL A 107 16.66 21.96 17.56
CA VAL A 107 16.36 21.73 16.14
C VAL A 107 17.63 21.27 15.43
N CYS A 108 17.58 20.10 14.79
CA CYS A 108 18.75 19.41 14.28
C CYS A 108 18.55 18.99 12.81
N GLY A 109 19.57 19.21 11.98
CA GLY A 109 19.69 18.56 10.69
C GLY A 109 20.49 17.27 10.84
N TYR A 110 19.93 16.12 10.48
CA TYR A 110 20.62 14.83 10.62
C TYR A 110 21.43 14.43 9.37
N GLY A 111 21.29 15.11 8.24
CA GLY A 111 22.13 14.95 7.05
C GLY A 111 23.57 15.48 7.21
N ASP A 112 23.84 16.37 8.20
CA ASP A 112 25.18 16.92 8.45
C ASP A 112 25.79 16.43 9.77
N LYS A 113 26.80 15.57 9.66
CA LYS A 113 27.51 14.96 10.78
C LYS A 113 28.12 15.98 11.76
N LYS A 114 28.60 17.12 11.27
CA LYS A 114 29.16 18.18 12.12
C LYS A 114 28.10 18.89 12.97
N ARG A 115 26.87 18.95 12.49
CA ARG A 115 25.77 19.64 13.17
C ARG A 115 25.11 18.77 14.23
N TRP A 116 24.74 17.54 13.89
CA TRP A 116 24.06 16.68 14.84
C TRP A 116 24.94 16.25 16.03
N LYS A 117 26.26 16.10 15.85
CA LYS A 117 27.18 15.81 16.96
C LYS A 117 27.17 16.86 18.06
N LYS A 118 26.89 18.12 17.74
CA LYS A 118 26.78 19.19 18.73
C LYS A 118 25.53 19.07 19.59
N VAL A 119 24.46 18.49 19.04
CA VAL A 119 23.17 18.35 19.72
C VAL A 119 23.14 17.08 20.60
N LEU A 120 23.84 16.01 20.22
CA LEU A 120 23.86 14.72 20.92
C LEU A 120 24.84 14.63 22.09
N GLY A 121 25.15 15.73 22.76
CA GLY A 121 26.12 15.77 23.86
C GLY A 121 25.71 15.08 25.17
N GLY A 122 24.47 14.56 25.29
CA GLY A 122 23.95 13.96 26.53
C GLY A 122 22.74 13.07 26.32
N GLN A 123 22.11 12.64 27.42
CA GLN A 123 20.81 11.96 27.39
C GLN A 123 19.71 12.97 27.09
N VAL A 124 18.73 12.56 26.29
CA VAL A 124 17.57 13.40 25.92
C VAL A 124 16.25 12.64 26.25
N GLY A 125 15.21 13.39 26.54
CA GLY A 125 13.91 12.82 26.87
C GLY A 125 13.22 12.27 25.62
N CYS A 126 12.77 13.16 24.77
CA CYS A 126 12.00 12.82 23.56
C CYS A 126 12.73 13.27 22.29
N VAL A 127 12.62 12.46 21.24
CA VAL A 127 13.14 12.74 19.90
C VAL A 127 12.03 12.60 18.87
N TYR A 128 11.94 13.55 17.95
CA TYR A 128 11.09 13.47 16.76
C TYR A 128 11.94 13.65 15.51
N LEU A 129 11.77 12.76 14.53
CA LEU A 129 12.49 12.83 13.26
C LEU A 129 11.51 12.69 12.10
N ASP A 130 11.50 13.71 11.24
CA ASP A 130 10.69 13.69 10.02
C ASP A 130 11.49 13.11 8.85
N GLU A 131 10.82 12.39 7.96
CA GLU A 131 11.43 11.73 6.79
C GLU A 131 12.66 10.89 7.12
N VAL A 132 12.57 10.08 8.16
CA VAL A 132 13.69 9.35 8.78
C VAL A 132 14.42 8.38 7.82
N ASN A 133 13.81 8.01 6.70
CA ASN A 133 14.44 7.22 5.63
C ASN A 133 15.65 7.92 4.98
N LEU A 134 15.80 9.23 5.16
CA LEU A 134 16.94 10.02 4.69
C LEU A 134 18.04 10.18 5.75
N ALA A 135 17.83 9.67 6.98
CA ALA A 135 18.73 9.92 8.09
C ALA A 135 20.06 9.17 7.98
N ASP A 136 21.15 9.85 8.37
CA ASP A 136 22.46 9.22 8.60
C ASP A 136 22.33 8.11 9.65
N MET A 137 22.82 6.91 9.32
CA MET A 137 22.66 5.74 10.19
C MET A 137 23.50 5.82 11.48
N GLU A 138 24.64 6.54 11.48
CA GLU A 138 25.39 6.81 12.71
C GLU A 138 24.58 7.69 13.66
N PHE A 139 23.91 8.72 13.11
CA PHE A 139 22.98 9.54 13.89
C PHE A 139 21.84 8.70 14.48
N MET A 140 21.21 7.86 13.68
CA MET A 140 20.10 7.02 14.14
C MET A 140 20.50 6.08 15.28
N ARG A 141 21.67 5.44 15.19
CA ARG A 141 22.19 4.57 16.25
C ARG A 141 22.46 5.35 17.54
N GLU A 142 23.12 6.50 17.44
CA GLU A 142 23.46 7.36 18.56
C GLU A 142 22.20 7.93 19.25
N VAL A 143 21.27 8.51 18.49
CA VAL A 143 20.06 9.13 19.05
C VAL A 143 19.13 8.10 19.68
N THR A 144 18.99 6.93 19.05
CA THR A 144 18.16 5.84 19.60
C THR A 144 18.70 5.33 20.92
N HIS A 145 20.02 5.29 21.09
CA HIS A 145 20.66 4.87 22.33
C HIS A 145 20.50 5.89 23.47
N ARG A 146 20.38 7.18 23.15
CA ARG A 146 20.37 8.29 24.12
C ARG A 146 18.99 8.79 24.50
N CYS A 147 17.93 8.43 23.77
CA CYS A 147 16.59 8.94 24.05
C CYS A 147 15.70 7.94 24.80
N LYS A 148 14.80 8.47 25.62
CA LYS A 148 13.78 7.68 26.32
C LYS A 148 12.58 7.36 25.43
N TYR A 149 12.14 8.32 24.63
CA TYR A 149 11.05 8.18 23.66
C TYR A 149 11.45 8.73 22.30
N MET A 150 11.08 8.03 21.26
CA MET A 150 11.32 8.49 19.88
C MET A 150 10.08 8.25 19.01
N MET A 151 9.77 9.24 18.19
CA MET A 151 8.78 9.15 17.12
C MET A 151 9.43 9.55 15.81
N THR A 152 9.13 8.81 14.76
CA THR A 152 9.62 9.11 13.41
C THR A 152 8.48 9.09 12.40
N THR A 153 8.60 9.89 11.36
CA THR A 153 7.72 9.83 10.19
C THR A 153 8.52 9.50 8.95
N SER A 154 7.90 8.81 8.01
CA SER A 154 8.47 8.60 6.68
C SER A 154 7.36 8.36 5.64
N ASN A 155 7.66 8.69 4.40
CA ASN A 155 7.01 8.05 3.28
C ASN A 155 7.81 6.78 2.96
N PRO A 156 7.15 5.69 2.54
CA PRO A 156 7.85 4.47 2.18
C PRO A 156 8.91 4.71 1.09
N ASP A 157 10.00 3.95 1.15
CA ASP A 157 11.13 4.04 0.21
C ASP A 157 11.66 2.64 -0.13
N ASP A 158 12.89 2.52 -0.63
CA ASP A 158 13.53 1.22 -0.92
C ASP A 158 13.59 0.35 0.35
N PRO A 159 12.98 -0.84 0.36
CA PRO A 159 12.94 -1.73 1.52
C PRO A 159 14.33 -2.20 1.99
N ASN A 160 15.37 -2.08 1.15
CA ASN A 160 16.74 -2.46 1.53
C ASN A 160 17.50 -1.39 2.32
N LEU A 161 16.95 -0.22 2.52
CA LEU A 161 17.60 0.80 3.35
C LEU A 161 17.85 0.26 4.76
N ASP A 162 19.03 0.57 5.30
CA ASP A 162 19.43 0.08 6.63
C ASP A 162 18.51 0.57 7.75
N ILE A 163 17.85 1.71 7.58
CA ILE A 163 16.86 2.23 8.53
C ILE A 163 15.71 1.25 8.75
N TYR A 164 15.27 0.54 7.69
CA TYR A 164 14.25 -0.49 7.81
C TYR A 164 14.79 -1.71 8.57
N LYS A 165 15.93 -2.24 8.17
CA LYS A 165 16.53 -3.45 8.76
C LYS A 165 16.91 -3.26 10.22
N GLU A 166 17.55 -2.14 10.55
CA GLU A 166 18.06 -1.91 11.89
C GLU A 166 16.99 -1.40 12.88
N PHE A 167 15.96 -0.71 12.40
CA PHE A 167 14.98 -0.03 13.24
C PHE A 167 13.54 -0.37 12.92
N ILE A 168 13.01 0.05 11.78
CA ILE A 168 11.57 0.05 11.52
C ILE A 168 11.00 -1.37 11.50
N ASN A 169 11.68 -2.33 10.85
CA ASN A 169 11.22 -3.72 10.73
C ASN A 169 11.23 -4.50 12.05
N LYS A 170 11.83 -3.94 13.11
CA LYS A 170 11.75 -4.46 14.49
C LYS A 170 10.52 -4.01 15.26
N SER A 171 9.72 -3.11 14.69
CA SER A 171 8.45 -2.66 15.24
C SER A 171 7.29 -3.54 14.78
N ARG A 172 6.14 -3.43 15.45
CA ARG A 172 4.93 -4.17 15.07
C ARG A 172 3.71 -3.25 15.11
N PRO A 173 2.72 -3.47 14.25
CA PRO A 173 1.43 -2.81 14.37
C PRO A 173 0.75 -3.13 15.68
N ILE A 174 -0.15 -2.25 16.11
CA ILE A 174 -1.09 -2.58 17.17
C ILE A 174 -2.06 -3.62 16.63
N LYS A 175 -2.27 -4.72 17.36
CA LYS A 175 -3.10 -5.86 16.94
C LYS A 175 -4.46 -5.45 16.35
N LYS A 176 -5.08 -4.40 16.89
CA LYS A 176 -6.36 -3.87 16.39
C LYS A 176 -6.30 -3.37 14.95
N TYR A 177 -5.17 -2.80 14.54
CA TYR A 177 -4.97 -2.19 13.21
C TYR A 177 -4.09 -3.03 12.28
N GLU A 178 -3.62 -4.18 12.69
CA GLU A 178 -2.81 -5.09 11.87
C GLU A 178 -3.53 -5.46 10.57
N LYS A 179 -4.84 -5.66 10.66
CA LYS A 179 -5.69 -5.95 9.51
C LYS A 179 -5.80 -4.81 8.47
N ASP A 180 -5.38 -3.60 8.81
CA ASP A 180 -5.40 -2.43 7.92
C ASP A 180 -4.10 -2.29 7.13
N TYR A 181 -3.12 -3.16 7.41
CA TYR A 181 -1.83 -3.12 6.74
C TYR A 181 -1.83 -3.90 5.44
N PRO A 182 -1.13 -3.39 4.40
CA PRO A 182 -0.80 -4.17 3.23
C PRO A 182 0.06 -5.39 3.63
N MET A 183 -0.22 -6.57 3.05
CA MET A 183 0.53 -7.79 3.36
C MET A 183 2.02 -7.62 3.05
N GLU A 184 2.33 -6.95 1.96
CA GLU A 184 3.70 -6.61 1.57
C GLU A 184 4.46 -5.93 2.72
N LEU A 185 3.85 -4.93 3.35
CA LEU A 185 4.43 -4.25 4.50
C LEU A 185 4.55 -5.16 5.73
N LEU A 186 3.54 -5.99 6.01
CA LEU A 186 3.59 -6.95 7.12
C LEU A 186 4.71 -7.99 6.93
N LYS A 187 4.92 -8.47 5.71
CA LYS A 187 6.02 -9.40 5.37
C LYS A 187 7.39 -8.76 5.64
N GLU A 188 7.52 -7.45 5.48
CA GLU A 188 8.77 -6.74 5.75
C GLU A 188 9.02 -6.46 7.23
N LEU A 189 7.97 -6.32 8.05
CA LEU A 189 8.10 -6.17 9.50
C LEU A 189 8.47 -7.50 10.19
N LYS A 190 9.47 -8.22 9.66
CA LYS A 190 9.83 -9.59 10.06
C LYS A 190 11.02 -9.70 11.02
N GLU A 191 11.78 -8.63 11.21
CA GLU A 191 12.91 -8.63 12.14
C GLU A 191 12.45 -8.95 13.57
N PRO A 192 13.31 -9.50 14.45
CA PRO A 192 12.93 -9.80 15.83
C PRO A 192 12.29 -8.60 16.52
N HIS A 193 11.05 -8.76 16.99
CA HIS A 193 10.29 -7.67 17.60
C HIS A 193 10.94 -7.14 18.88
N VAL A 194 11.12 -5.84 18.95
CA VAL A 194 11.56 -5.14 20.16
C VAL A 194 10.34 -4.64 20.94
N LYS A 195 10.15 -5.13 22.16
CA LYS A 195 9.02 -4.75 23.03
C LYS A 195 8.95 -3.23 23.23
N GLY A 196 7.80 -2.67 22.93
CA GLY A 196 7.54 -1.23 23.04
C GLY A 196 7.92 -0.44 21.79
N TRP A 197 8.24 -1.10 20.67
CA TRP A 197 8.39 -0.50 19.36
C TRP A 197 7.13 -0.73 18.55
N VAL A 198 6.43 0.34 18.18
CA VAL A 198 5.13 0.30 17.49
C VAL A 198 5.26 0.88 16.10
N HIS A 199 4.71 0.19 15.14
CA HIS A 199 4.56 0.67 13.77
C HIS A 199 3.14 1.21 13.56
N TRP A 200 3.01 2.32 12.86
CA TRP A 200 1.75 2.90 12.43
C TRP A 200 1.75 3.09 10.92
N TYR A 201 0.73 2.55 10.27
CA TYR A 201 0.52 2.75 8.84
C TYR A 201 -0.69 3.66 8.63
N PHE A 202 -0.46 4.81 8.02
CA PHE A 202 -1.48 5.82 7.76
C PHE A 202 -1.64 6.04 6.26
N THR A 203 -2.90 6.17 5.81
CA THR A 203 -3.28 6.42 4.43
C THR A 203 -4.04 7.73 4.30
N PHE A 204 -4.35 8.14 3.07
CA PHE A 204 -5.23 9.28 2.81
C PHE A 204 -6.54 9.23 3.61
N ASN A 205 -7.11 8.02 3.77
CA ASN A 205 -8.37 7.80 4.48
C ASN A 205 -8.28 8.08 5.99
N ASP A 206 -7.08 8.13 6.54
CA ASP A 206 -6.86 8.47 7.95
C ASP A 206 -6.82 9.98 8.17
N ASN A 207 -6.67 10.78 7.12
CA ASN A 207 -6.69 12.24 7.19
C ASN A 207 -8.10 12.78 6.96
N ALA A 208 -8.79 13.12 8.05
CA ALA A 208 -10.18 13.59 8.01
C ALA A 208 -10.37 14.97 7.32
N THR A 209 -9.28 15.68 7.01
CA THR A 209 -9.35 16.99 6.34
C THR A 209 -9.26 16.91 4.82
N LEU A 210 -8.91 15.74 4.26
CA LEU A 210 -8.84 15.54 2.82
C LEU A 210 -10.23 15.20 2.26
N THR A 211 -10.61 15.89 1.19
CA THR A 211 -11.78 15.52 0.38
C THR A 211 -11.43 14.39 -0.59
N LYS A 212 -12.43 13.78 -1.20
CA LYS A 212 -12.20 12.79 -2.26
C LYS A 212 -11.54 13.42 -3.48
N GLU A 213 -11.88 14.66 -3.77
CA GLU A 213 -11.32 15.46 -4.84
C GLU A 213 -9.83 15.72 -4.62
N ASP A 214 -9.42 16.10 -3.39
CA ASP A 214 -8.00 16.29 -3.04
C ASP A 214 -7.19 14.99 -3.22
N ILE A 215 -7.78 13.85 -2.85
CA ILE A 215 -7.14 12.54 -3.00
C ILE A 215 -6.99 12.21 -4.50
N GLN A 216 -8.05 12.41 -5.28
CA GLN A 216 -8.04 12.13 -6.71
C GLN A 216 -7.01 13.00 -7.44
N GLU A 217 -6.93 14.30 -7.12
CA GLU A 217 -5.92 15.20 -7.71
C GLU A 217 -4.50 14.70 -7.46
N LYS A 218 -4.20 14.19 -6.26
CA LYS A 218 -2.87 13.62 -5.95
C LYS A 218 -2.59 12.34 -6.73
N ILE A 219 -3.60 11.51 -6.93
CA ILE A 219 -3.50 10.30 -7.74
C ILE A 219 -3.23 10.67 -9.19
N ASP A 220 -4.02 11.59 -9.75
CA ASP A 220 -3.90 12.03 -11.15
C ASP A 220 -2.57 12.73 -11.43
N ALA A 221 -2.04 13.47 -10.45
CA ALA A 221 -0.74 14.14 -10.57
C ALA A 221 0.47 13.20 -10.46
N THR A 222 0.27 11.92 -10.13
CA THR A 222 1.38 10.98 -9.92
C THR A 222 1.34 9.89 -10.98
N PRO A 223 2.37 9.78 -11.85
CA PRO A 223 2.38 8.76 -12.90
C PRO A 223 2.29 7.35 -12.33
N ILE A 224 1.29 6.60 -12.79
CA ILE A 224 1.06 5.20 -12.45
C ILE A 224 2.28 4.36 -12.87
N GLY A 225 2.62 3.32 -12.11
CA GLY A 225 3.74 2.44 -12.42
C GLY A 225 5.12 2.99 -12.01
N THR A 226 5.17 4.15 -11.37
CA THR A 226 6.43 4.72 -10.87
C THR A 226 6.68 4.37 -9.39
N LYS A 227 7.96 4.33 -8.99
CA LYS A 227 8.33 4.29 -7.57
C LYS A 227 7.59 5.37 -6.75
N MET A 228 7.41 6.55 -7.33
CA MET A 228 6.70 7.65 -6.69
C MET A 228 5.24 7.30 -6.41
N TYR A 229 4.56 6.67 -7.37
CA TYR A 229 3.18 6.21 -7.20
C TYR A 229 3.10 5.15 -6.10
N LYS A 230 3.96 4.11 -6.18
CA LYS A 230 4.03 3.06 -5.15
C LYS A 230 4.25 3.65 -3.75
N ASN A 231 5.25 4.52 -3.60
CA ASN A 231 5.63 5.03 -2.30
C ASN A 231 4.67 6.09 -1.74
N LYS A 232 4.21 7.04 -2.58
CA LYS A 232 3.45 8.20 -2.11
C LYS A 232 1.94 8.00 -2.17
N ILE A 233 1.44 7.29 -3.19
CA ILE A 233 0.00 7.08 -3.39
C ILE A 233 -0.44 5.79 -2.70
N LEU A 234 0.24 4.67 -2.94
CA LEU A 234 -0.10 3.40 -2.33
C LEU A 234 0.45 3.26 -0.90
N GLY A 235 1.42 4.08 -0.52
CA GLY A 235 2.05 4.00 0.79
C GLY A 235 2.87 2.73 0.99
N LEU A 236 3.36 2.12 -0.09
CA LEU A 236 4.12 0.88 -0.10
C LEU A 236 5.61 1.13 -0.34
N ARG A 237 6.46 0.32 0.25
CA ARG A 237 7.90 0.34 -0.01
C ARG A 237 8.16 -0.23 -1.40
N GLY A 238 9.13 0.33 -2.12
CA GLY A 238 9.47 -0.14 -3.46
C GLY A 238 10.81 0.34 -3.93
N LYS A 239 11.54 -0.57 -4.60
CA LYS A 239 12.67 -0.23 -5.47
C LYS A 239 12.13 0.36 -6.78
N ALA A 240 12.98 1.08 -7.49
CA ALA A 240 12.71 1.48 -8.87
C ALA A 240 13.02 0.33 -9.86
N THR A 241 12.58 -0.91 -9.55
CA THR A 241 12.88 -2.08 -10.37
C THR A 241 11.60 -2.75 -10.81
N GLY A 242 11.49 -2.90 -12.11
CA GLY A 242 10.69 -3.84 -12.87
C GLY A 242 9.31 -4.19 -12.33
N LEU A 243 8.30 -3.34 -12.59
CA LEU A 243 6.92 -3.80 -12.52
C LEU A 243 6.73 -4.96 -13.49
N CYS A 244 5.90 -5.93 -13.12
CA CYS A 244 5.48 -7.00 -14.00
C CYS A 244 4.67 -6.48 -15.18
N PHE A 245 3.92 -5.39 -14.97
CA PHE A 245 3.09 -4.76 -15.97
C PHE A 245 3.38 -3.26 -16.09
N ASN A 246 3.47 -2.77 -17.31
CA ASN A 246 3.61 -1.35 -17.61
C ASN A 246 2.32 -0.85 -18.29
N LEU A 247 1.33 -0.51 -17.44
CA LEU A 247 0.06 0.00 -17.93
C LEU A 247 0.22 1.37 -18.56
N LYS A 248 -0.31 1.52 -19.78
CA LYS A 248 -0.43 2.79 -20.48
C LYS A 248 -1.86 3.29 -20.37
N SER A 249 -2.06 4.60 -20.48
CA SER A 249 -3.40 5.21 -20.50
C SER A 249 -4.31 4.63 -21.58
N GLU A 250 -3.73 4.23 -22.72
CA GLU A 250 -4.43 3.60 -23.83
C GLU A 250 -4.92 2.17 -23.59
N ASN A 251 -4.39 1.50 -22.54
CA ASN A 251 -4.88 0.19 -22.11
C ASN A 251 -6.17 0.30 -21.29
N ILE A 252 -6.48 1.48 -20.73
CA ILE A 252 -7.65 1.71 -19.90
C ILE A 252 -8.73 2.38 -20.76
N ILE A 253 -9.88 1.75 -20.86
CA ILE A 253 -11.00 2.20 -21.68
C ILE A 253 -12.26 2.38 -20.84
N THR A 254 -13.16 3.25 -21.28
CA THR A 254 -14.45 3.43 -20.61
C THR A 254 -15.43 2.29 -20.93
N VAL A 255 -16.43 2.13 -20.06
CA VAL A 255 -17.55 1.19 -20.30
C VAL A 255 -18.20 1.44 -21.65
N GLU A 256 -18.39 2.70 -22.06
CA GLU A 256 -19.00 3.08 -23.36
C GLU A 256 -18.13 2.66 -24.54
N GLN A 257 -16.81 2.75 -24.41
CA GLN A 257 -15.89 2.28 -25.44
C GLN A 257 -15.95 0.77 -25.56
N ALA A 258 -15.93 0.04 -24.45
CA ALA A 258 -16.04 -1.42 -24.42
C ALA A 258 -17.37 -1.91 -25.02
N ARG A 259 -18.50 -1.24 -24.75
CA ARG A 259 -19.82 -1.59 -25.31
C ARG A 259 -19.91 -1.46 -26.85
N LYS A 260 -19.02 -0.68 -27.47
CA LYS A 260 -18.96 -0.58 -28.95
C LYS A 260 -18.20 -1.73 -29.61
N MET A 261 -17.49 -2.53 -28.80
CA MET A 261 -16.72 -3.66 -29.31
C MET A 261 -17.61 -4.88 -29.60
N LYS A 262 -17.18 -5.71 -30.56
CA LYS A 262 -17.87 -6.97 -30.87
C LYS A 262 -17.11 -8.14 -30.27
N PHE A 263 -17.70 -8.80 -29.29
CA PHE A 263 -17.11 -9.92 -28.60
C PHE A 263 -17.56 -11.25 -29.23
N LYS A 264 -16.63 -12.21 -29.32
CA LYS A 264 -16.87 -13.59 -29.79
C LYS A 264 -16.79 -14.64 -28.69
N VAL A 265 -16.16 -14.31 -27.56
CA VAL A 265 -16.03 -15.21 -26.40
C VAL A 265 -16.14 -14.37 -25.14
N PHE A 266 -16.84 -14.91 -24.13
CA PHE A 266 -16.82 -14.42 -22.76
C PHE A 266 -16.37 -15.53 -21.82
N SER A 267 -15.63 -15.16 -20.79
CA SER A 267 -15.10 -16.09 -19.79
C SER A 267 -14.98 -15.40 -18.44
N ILE A 268 -15.06 -16.19 -17.36
CA ILE A 268 -14.94 -15.70 -15.99
C ILE A 268 -13.86 -16.52 -15.28
N GLY A 269 -13.02 -15.85 -14.52
CA GLY A 269 -12.07 -16.45 -13.61
C GLY A 269 -12.36 -16.07 -12.18
N CYS A 270 -12.03 -16.96 -11.27
CA CYS A 270 -12.19 -16.77 -9.85
C CYS A 270 -10.91 -17.22 -9.14
N ASP A 271 -10.25 -16.29 -8.47
CA ASP A 271 -9.21 -16.61 -7.51
C ASP A 271 -9.81 -16.61 -6.10
N THR A 272 -9.43 -17.59 -5.27
CA THR A 272 -10.06 -17.81 -3.97
C THR A 272 -9.04 -17.79 -2.85
N SER A 273 -9.31 -16.96 -1.83
CA SER A 273 -8.63 -17.03 -0.55
C SER A 273 -9.60 -16.82 0.59
N TYR A 274 -9.51 -17.66 1.62
CA TYR A 274 -10.42 -17.69 2.78
C TYR A 274 -9.79 -17.19 4.05
N SER A 275 -8.54 -16.77 4.02
CA SER A 275 -7.85 -16.24 5.20
C SER A 275 -8.56 -15.00 5.76
N LYS A 276 -8.42 -14.79 7.07
CA LYS A 276 -8.86 -13.55 7.74
C LYS A 276 -7.82 -12.44 7.63
N GLU A 277 -6.70 -12.71 7.00
CA GLU A 277 -5.67 -11.70 6.80
C GLU A 277 -6.14 -10.67 5.79
N SER A 278 -5.73 -9.43 5.97
CA SER A 278 -6.34 -8.26 5.33
C SER A 278 -6.22 -8.21 3.80
N HIS A 279 -5.41 -9.09 3.23
CA HIS A 279 -5.04 -9.05 1.83
C HIS A 279 -5.64 -10.19 1.01
N ASP A 280 -6.07 -11.24 1.69
CA ASP A 280 -6.68 -12.38 1.04
C ASP A 280 -8.09 -12.02 0.58
N LYS A 281 -8.29 -12.08 -0.71
CA LYS A 281 -9.58 -11.76 -1.35
C LYS A 281 -10.02 -12.93 -2.21
N VAL A 282 -11.32 -13.08 -2.34
CA VAL A 282 -11.94 -13.78 -3.47
C VAL A 282 -12.15 -12.75 -4.56
N THR A 283 -11.66 -13.00 -5.75
CA THR A 283 -11.84 -12.12 -6.89
C THR A 283 -12.58 -12.83 -8.02
N LEU A 284 -13.44 -12.10 -8.69
CA LEU A 284 -14.22 -12.52 -9.84
C LEU A 284 -13.95 -11.58 -10.99
N GLU A 285 -13.34 -12.12 -12.06
CA GLU A 285 -12.90 -11.38 -13.22
C GLU A 285 -13.61 -11.85 -14.48
N GLY A 286 -14.35 -10.96 -15.11
CA GLY A 286 -15.11 -11.23 -16.33
C GLY A 286 -14.45 -10.59 -17.55
N ILE A 287 -14.03 -11.41 -18.51
CA ILE A 287 -13.38 -10.97 -19.74
C ILE A 287 -14.24 -11.21 -20.99
N GLY A 288 -13.95 -10.40 -22.00
CA GLY A 288 -14.43 -10.64 -23.36
C GLY A 288 -13.27 -10.69 -24.35
N ILE A 289 -13.32 -11.61 -25.32
CA ILE A 289 -12.40 -11.64 -26.45
C ILE A 289 -13.11 -11.11 -27.67
N THR A 290 -12.56 -10.05 -28.26
CA THR A 290 -13.16 -9.36 -29.42
C THR A 290 -12.98 -10.14 -30.73
N ALA A 291 -13.72 -9.75 -31.77
CA ALA A 291 -13.62 -10.35 -33.10
C ALA A 291 -12.21 -10.15 -33.70
N ASP A 292 -11.53 -9.07 -33.37
CA ASP A 292 -10.16 -8.73 -33.78
C ASP A 292 -9.08 -9.22 -32.80
N ASN A 293 -9.41 -10.20 -31.95
CA ASN A 293 -8.49 -10.90 -31.06
C ASN A 293 -7.94 -10.08 -29.86
N LYS A 294 -8.60 -9.04 -29.43
CA LYS A 294 -8.24 -8.36 -28.18
C LYS A 294 -8.91 -9.01 -26.99
N CYS A 295 -8.20 -9.11 -25.88
CA CYS A 295 -8.76 -9.45 -24.57
C CYS A 295 -9.16 -8.16 -23.86
N VAL A 296 -10.36 -8.11 -23.31
CA VAL A 296 -10.85 -6.96 -22.55
C VAL A 296 -11.34 -7.44 -21.19
N LEU A 297 -10.75 -6.94 -20.10
CA LEU A 297 -11.31 -7.11 -18.76
C LEU A 297 -12.50 -6.16 -18.63
N LEU A 298 -13.70 -6.71 -18.48
CA LEU A 298 -14.98 -5.99 -18.61
C LEU A 298 -15.62 -5.70 -17.25
N LYS A 299 -15.43 -6.57 -16.29
CA LYS A 299 -16.05 -6.47 -14.97
C LYS A 299 -15.23 -7.21 -13.94
N GLU A 300 -15.11 -6.65 -12.75
CA GLU A 300 -14.51 -7.29 -11.59
C GLU A 300 -15.43 -7.20 -10.37
N ARG A 301 -15.22 -8.10 -9.43
CA ARG A 301 -15.78 -8.02 -8.09
C ARG A 301 -14.87 -8.70 -7.09
N THR A 302 -14.64 -8.06 -5.96
CA THR A 302 -13.77 -8.58 -4.91
C THR A 302 -14.53 -8.72 -3.59
N PHE A 303 -14.18 -9.74 -2.81
CA PHE A 303 -14.70 -9.98 -1.47
C PHE A 303 -13.55 -10.24 -0.52
N ASN A 304 -13.65 -9.69 0.69
CA ASN A 304 -12.64 -9.84 1.72
C ASN A 304 -13.28 -10.25 3.06
N ASN A 305 -12.60 -11.11 3.80
CA ASN A 305 -13.01 -11.53 5.15
C ASN A 305 -12.67 -10.51 6.25
N LYS A 306 -11.92 -9.46 5.93
CA LYS A 306 -11.37 -8.48 6.86
C LYS A 306 -12.39 -7.92 7.85
N ASP A 307 -13.56 -7.53 7.35
CA ASP A 307 -14.57 -6.85 8.13
C ASP A 307 -15.75 -7.75 8.52
N ARG A 308 -15.62 -9.06 8.32
CA ARG A 308 -16.69 -10.01 8.61
C ARG A 308 -16.54 -10.64 9.99
N THR A 309 -17.59 -10.60 10.76
CA THR A 309 -17.69 -11.30 12.05
C THR A 309 -17.65 -12.82 11.84
N VAL A 310 -18.31 -13.31 10.78
CA VAL A 310 -18.30 -14.71 10.36
C VAL A 310 -17.59 -14.78 9.00
N PRO A 311 -16.48 -15.55 8.89
CA PRO A 311 -15.83 -15.77 7.61
C PRO A 311 -16.78 -16.42 6.60
N PHE A 312 -16.64 -16.05 5.34
CA PHE A 312 -17.41 -16.72 4.29
C PHE A 312 -16.90 -18.15 4.03
N ALA A 313 -17.82 -18.98 3.60
CA ALA A 313 -17.58 -20.38 3.25
C ALA A 313 -17.59 -20.59 1.73
N PRO A 314 -17.17 -21.74 1.22
CA PRO A 314 -17.26 -22.08 -0.21
C PRO A 314 -18.66 -21.90 -0.80
N SER A 315 -19.72 -22.13 -0.04
CA SER A 315 -21.11 -21.90 -0.47
C SER A 315 -21.41 -20.43 -0.76
N ASP A 316 -20.86 -19.51 0.05
CA ASP A 316 -21.03 -18.07 -0.18
C ASP A 316 -20.32 -17.64 -1.47
N VAL A 317 -19.11 -18.15 -1.70
CA VAL A 317 -18.34 -17.90 -2.91
C VAL A 317 -19.08 -18.41 -4.15
N VAL A 318 -19.66 -19.61 -4.08
CA VAL A 318 -20.47 -20.17 -5.19
C VAL A 318 -21.69 -19.29 -5.48
N GLN A 319 -22.37 -18.80 -4.45
CA GLN A 319 -23.46 -17.86 -4.64
C GLN A 319 -22.99 -16.60 -5.38
N TRP A 320 -21.90 -15.99 -4.95
CA TRP A 320 -21.35 -14.79 -5.59
C TRP A 320 -20.90 -15.04 -7.03
N ILE A 321 -20.32 -16.22 -7.32
CA ILE A 321 -19.98 -16.60 -8.70
C ILE A 321 -21.25 -16.62 -9.55
N VAL A 322 -22.32 -17.24 -9.09
CA VAL A 322 -23.58 -17.33 -9.85
C VAL A 322 -24.20 -15.96 -10.05
N GLU A 323 -24.26 -15.14 -9.00
CA GLU A 323 -24.75 -13.75 -9.08
C GLU A 323 -23.92 -12.93 -10.08
N PHE A 324 -22.59 -13.02 -10.01
CA PHE A 324 -21.69 -12.31 -10.92
C PHE A 324 -21.90 -12.77 -12.38
N MET A 325 -22.06 -14.08 -12.61
CA MET A 325 -22.30 -14.62 -13.95
C MET A 325 -23.61 -14.15 -14.54
N GLU A 326 -24.68 -14.06 -13.74
CA GLU A 326 -25.98 -13.52 -14.19
C GLU A 326 -25.91 -12.01 -14.46
N GLU A 327 -25.24 -11.24 -13.62
CA GLU A 327 -25.02 -9.82 -13.87
C GLU A 327 -24.18 -9.59 -15.13
N PHE A 328 -23.07 -10.34 -15.26
CA PHE A 328 -22.19 -10.25 -16.42
C PHE A 328 -22.93 -10.58 -17.73
N LYS A 329 -23.79 -11.59 -17.69
CA LYS A 329 -24.64 -11.99 -18.81
C LYS A 329 -25.59 -10.86 -19.23
N ASN A 330 -26.19 -10.15 -18.27
CA ASN A 330 -27.12 -9.05 -18.53
C ASN A 330 -26.42 -7.80 -19.05
N GLU A 331 -25.19 -7.55 -18.62
CA GLU A 331 -24.43 -6.35 -18.97
C GLU A 331 -23.61 -6.50 -20.27
N TRP A 332 -23.00 -7.65 -20.48
CA TRP A 332 -22.01 -7.89 -21.52
C TRP A 332 -22.34 -9.05 -22.46
N GLY A 333 -22.78 -10.17 -21.91
CA GLY A 333 -23.11 -11.36 -22.68
C GLY A 333 -22.85 -12.67 -21.93
N PHE A 334 -23.23 -13.78 -22.52
CA PHE A 334 -23.24 -15.08 -21.87
C PHE A 334 -21.83 -15.69 -21.75
N ALA A 335 -21.27 -15.65 -20.54
CA ALA A 335 -20.09 -16.43 -20.18
C ALA A 335 -20.53 -17.81 -19.69
N ARG A 336 -20.23 -18.87 -20.47
CA ARG A 336 -20.65 -20.23 -20.14
C ARG A 336 -19.87 -20.82 -18.96
N THR A 337 -18.57 -20.50 -18.85
CA THR A 337 -17.65 -21.15 -17.92
C THR A 337 -17.02 -20.14 -16.95
N CYS A 338 -17.01 -20.52 -15.67
CA CYS A 338 -16.16 -19.92 -14.65
C CYS A 338 -14.99 -20.87 -14.33
N PHE A 339 -13.76 -20.35 -14.42
CA PHE A 339 -12.54 -21.06 -14.07
C PHE A 339 -12.11 -20.68 -12.65
N ILE A 340 -12.24 -21.62 -11.73
CA ILE A 340 -11.98 -21.43 -10.29
C ILE A 340 -10.57 -21.94 -9.98
N ASP A 341 -9.86 -21.26 -9.08
CA ASP A 341 -8.55 -21.74 -8.62
C ASP A 341 -8.55 -23.23 -8.34
N SER A 342 -7.66 -23.96 -9.02
CA SER A 342 -7.56 -25.41 -8.91
C SER A 342 -7.08 -25.90 -7.53
N ALA A 343 -6.50 -25.02 -6.70
CA ALA A 343 -6.16 -25.35 -5.32
C ALA A 343 -7.39 -25.44 -4.41
N ASP A 344 -8.49 -24.73 -4.76
CA ASP A 344 -9.73 -24.72 -4.00
C ASP A 344 -10.73 -25.78 -4.50
N GLN A 345 -10.45 -27.03 -4.22
CA GLN A 345 -11.35 -28.15 -4.57
C GLN A 345 -12.69 -28.07 -3.82
N GLY A 346 -12.73 -27.43 -2.64
CA GLY A 346 -13.94 -27.24 -1.86
C GLY A 346 -14.99 -26.41 -2.60
N THR A 347 -14.60 -25.24 -3.08
CA THR A 347 -15.49 -24.36 -3.87
C THR A 347 -15.89 -24.98 -5.19
N ILE A 348 -14.96 -25.68 -5.88
CA ILE A 348 -15.28 -26.34 -7.14
C ILE A 348 -16.33 -27.46 -6.95
N MET A 349 -16.18 -28.28 -5.91
CA MET A 349 -17.14 -29.33 -5.60
C MET A 349 -18.52 -28.77 -5.23
N GLU A 350 -18.56 -27.71 -4.42
CA GLU A 350 -19.80 -27.04 -4.03
C GLU A 350 -20.48 -26.37 -5.24
N ALA A 351 -19.72 -25.75 -6.16
CA ALA A 351 -20.23 -25.16 -7.39
C ALA A 351 -20.86 -26.25 -8.31
N GLN A 352 -20.21 -27.42 -8.44
CA GLN A 352 -20.75 -28.55 -9.21
C GLN A 352 -22.00 -29.16 -8.56
N LYS A 353 -22.06 -29.17 -7.23
CA LYS A 353 -23.25 -29.60 -6.48
C LYS A 353 -24.41 -28.62 -6.70
N ALA A 354 -24.15 -27.28 -6.53
CA ALA A 354 -25.14 -26.25 -6.80
C ALA A 354 -25.67 -26.32 -8.24
N LYS A 355 -24.79 -26.54 -9.21
CA LYS A 355 -25.22 -26.75 -10.61
C LYS A 355 -26.21 -27.86 -10.74
N ARG A 356 -25.97 -29.05 -10.14
CA ARG A 356 -26.88 -30.21 -10.21
C ARG A 356 -28.19 -29.96 -9.48
N GLN A 357 -28.15 -29.34 -8.32
CA GLN A 357 -29.32 -29.10 -7.48
C GLN A 357 -30.25 -28.03 -8.06
N ASN A 358 -29.68 -26.95 -8.62
CA ASN A 358 -30.41 -25.77 -9.08
C ASN A 358 -30.58 -25.72 -10.61
N GLY A 359 -30.09 -26.72 -11.35
CA GLY A 359 -30.22 -26.77 -12.81
C GLY A 359 -29.48 -25.63 -13.52
N LEU A 360 -28.33 -25.16 -12.96
CA LEU A 360 -27.59 -24.03 -13.51
C LEU A 360 -27.04 -24.37 -14.90
N ILE A 361 -27.16 -23.38 -15.81
CA ILE A 361 -26.69 -23.49 -17.20
C ILE A 361 -25.17 -23.30 -17.33
N TYR A 362 -24.53 -22.86 -16.25
CA TYR A 362 -23.11 -22.56 -16.19
C TYR A 362 -22.24 -23.80 -15.99
N GLU A 363 -20.97 -23.67 -16.36
CA GLU A 363 -19.94 -24.67 -16.11
C GLU A 363 -18.90 -24.14 -15.16
N PHE A 364 -18.50 -24.97 -14.18
CA PHE A 364 -17.46 -24.65 -13.21
C PHE A 364 -16.29 -25.60 -13.43
N LYS A 365 -15.13 -25.05 -13.75
CA LYS A 365 -13.92 -25.80 -14.09
C LYS A 365 -12.72 -25.35 -13.28
N ASN A 366 -11.78 -26.27 -13.09
CA ASN A 366 -10.48 -25.95 -12.54
C ASN A 366 -9.75 -24.97 -13.46
N ALA A 367 -9.15 -23.94 -12.89
CA ALA A 367 -8.23 -23.06 -13.60
C ALA A 367 -6.99 -23.85 -14.05
N TRP A 368 -6.47 -23.50 -15.21
CA TRP A 368 -5.28 -24.13 -15.76
C TRP A 368 -4.02 -23.55 -15.12
N LYS A 369 -3.31 -24.33 -14.28
CA LYS A 369 -2.12 -23.89 -13.56
C LYS A 369 -0.80 -24.47 -14.09
N LYS A 370 -0.80 -25.23 -15.17
CA LYS A 370 0.44 -25.80 -15.75
C LYS A 370 1.34 -24.73 -16.40
N THR A 371 0.77 -23.58 -16.85
CA THR A 371 1.55 -22.46 -17.34
C THR A 371 2.19 -21.72 -16.15
N LYS A 372 3.50 -21.57 -16.14
CA LYS A 372 4.22 -20.86 -15.07
C LYS A 372 3.74 -19.43 -14.92
N ILE A 373 3.78 -18.88 -13.69
CA ILE A 373 3.33 -17.51 -13.40
C ILE A 373 4.10 -16.51 -14.26
N ILE A 374 5.43 -16.64 -14.32
CA ILE A 374 6.28 -15.76 -15.13
C ILE A 374 5.84 -15.73 -16.61
N THR A 375 5.50 -16.89 -17.17
CA THR A 375 5.03 -16.99 -18.56
C THR A 375 3.67 -16.32 -18.75
N ARG A 376 2.76 -16.43 -17.75
CA ARG A 376 1.47 -15.74 -17.78
C ARG A 376 1.65 -14.22 -17.76
N VAL A 377 2.53 -13.74 -16.89
CA VAL A 377 2.88 -12.31 -16.79
C VAL A 377 3.49 -11.79 -18.10
N GLN A 378 4.45 -12.53 -18.70
CA GLN A 378 5.07 -12.15 -19.97
C GLN A 378 4.08 -12.08 -21.13
N LEU A 379 3.12 -13.00 -21.20
CA LEU A 379 2.05 -12.97 -22.20
C LEU A 379 1.18 -11.73 -22.06
N GLU A 380 0.71 -11.50 -20.86
CA GLU A 380 -0.21 -10.40 -20.55
C GLU A 380 0.47 -9.03 -20.75
N GLU A 381 1.72 -8.87 -20.29
CA GLU A 381 2.53 -7.68 -20.53
C GLU A 381 2.73 -7.45 -22.05
N SER A 382 3.03 -8.50 -22.81
CA SER A 382 3.16 -8.39 -24.27
C SER A 382 1.87 -7.87 -24.92
N TRP A 383 0.70 -8.35 -24.49
CA TRP A 383 -0.58 -7.88 -25.01
C TRP A 383 -0.91 -6.46 -24.58
N LEU A 384 -0.53 -6.07 -23.37
CA LEU A 384 -0.64 -4.68 -22.93
C LEU A 384 0.19 -3.75 -23.82
N GLN A 385 1.44 -4.14 -24.14
CA GLN A 385 2.33 -3.35 -24.97
C GLN A 385 1.84 -3.21 -26.44
N THR A 386 1.19 -4.26 -26.96
CA THR A 386 0.63 -4.24 -28.33
C THR A 386 -0.78 -3.66 -28.42
N GLY A 387 -1.42 -3.38 -27.28
CA GLY A 387 -2.82 -2.91 -27.24
C GLY A 387 -3.83 -4.05 -27.49
N ASP A 388 -3.41 -5.30 -27.35
CA ASP A 388 -4.26 -6.50 -27.46
C ASP A 388 -4.90 -6.87 -26.11
N PHE A 389 -4.51 -6.21 -25.00
CA PHE A 389 -5.15 -6.32 -23.71
C PHE A 389 -5.63 -4.96 -23.24
N LEU A 390 -6.92 -4.86 -22.94
CA LEU A 390 -7.59 -3.64 -22.51
C LEU A 390 -8.36 -3.88 -21.20
N ILE A 391 -8.52 -2.84 -20.42
CA ILE A 391 -9.11 -2.89 -19.09
C ILE A 391 -10.18 -1.80 -19.02
N VAL A 392 -11.40 -2.16 -18.60
CA VAL A 392 -12.44 -1.16 -18.33
C VAL A 392 -12.10 -0.41 -17.05
N ASP A 393 -12.23 0.90 -17.06
CA ASP A 393 -11.86 1.84 -16.00
C ASP A 393 -12.52 1.55 -14.63
N THR A 394 -13.61 0.81 -14.61
CA THR A 394 -14.27 0.34 -13.39
C THR A 394 -13.59 -0.86 -12.72
N CYS A 395 -12.64 -1.53 -13.40
CA CYS A 395 -11.86 -2.65 -12.87
C CYS A 395 -10.67 -2.13 -12.04
N THR A 396 -10.97 -1.46 -10.95
CA THR A 396 -10.00 -0.69 -10.15
C THR A 396 -9.07 -1.53 -9.31
N ASP A 397 -9.53 -2.69 -8.81
CA ASP A 397 -8.68 -3.62 -8.04
C ASP A 397 -7.60 -4.23 -8.92
N TYR A 398 -7.95 -4.68 -10.14
CA TYR A 398 -6.99 -5.19 -11.12
C TYR A 398 -5.96 -4.15 -11.53
N ILE A 399 -6.41 -2.91 -11.83
CA ILE A 399 -5.53 -1.79 -12.17
C ILE A 399 -4.56 -1.50 -11.02
N ASN A 400 -5.06 -1.47 -9.78
CA ASN A 400 -4.23 -1.22 -8.61
C ASN A 400 -3.21 -2.34 -8.37
N GLU A 401 -3.59 -3.60 -8.57
CA GLU A 401 -2.64 -4.72 -8.47
C GLU A 401 -1.55 -4.64 -9.55
N CYS A 402 -1.90 -4.37 -10.81
CA CYS A 402 -0.92 -4.19 -11.89
C CYS A 402 0.10 -3.09 -11.60
N ASN A 403 -0.30 -2.02 -10.91
CA ASN A 403 0.57 -0.90 -10.56
C ASN A 403 1.57 -1.19 -9.45
N VAL A 404 1.41 -2.32 -8.74
CA VAL A 404 2.30 -2.70 -7.64
C VAL A 404 2.96 -4.05 -7.82
N TYR A 405 2.43 -4.88 -8.72
CA TYR A 405 2.95 -6.22 -8.97
C TYR A 405 4.33 -6.15 -9.59
N SER A 406 5.33 -6.60 -8.86
CA SER A 406 6.76 -6.45 -9.20
C SER A 406 7.47 -7.80 -9.24
N PHE A 407 8.65 -7.79 -9.87
CA PHE A 407 9.56 -8.93 -9.80
C PHE A 407 10.37 -8.89 -8.50
N ASP A 408 10.64 -10.05 -7.93
CA ASP A 408 11.56 -10.24 -6.81
C ASP A 408 13.04 -10.17 -7.25
N GLU A 409 13.96 -10.46 -6.30
CA GLU A 409 15.41 -10.44 -6.56
C GLU A 409 15.86 -11.53 -7.55
N ASP A 410 15.07 -12.60 -7.69
CA ASP A 410 15.32 -13.73 -8.60
C ASP A 410 14.60 -13.55 -9.95
N ASN A 411 14.08 -12.36 -10.24
CA ASN A 411 13.26 -12.03 -11.41
C ASN A 411 12.01 -12.92 -11.56
N GLN A 412 11.47 -13.40 -10.43
CA GLN A 412 10.16 -14.04 -10.41
C GLN A 412 9.10 -13.01 -9.94
N PRO A 413 7.86 -13.09 -10.44
CA PRO A 413 6.79 -12.25 -9.91
C PRO A 413 6.59 -12.50 -8.40
N GLU A 414 6.52 -11.42 -7.61
CA GLU A 414 6.31 -11.52 -6.16
C GLU A 414 4.96 -12.16 -5.83
N ASP A 415 4.93 -13.05 -4.84
CA ASP A 415 3.70 -13.63 -4.31
C ASP A 415 3.01 -12.65 -3.33
N GLY A 416 1.74 -12.35 -3.50
CA GLY A 416 0.99 -11.59 -2.49
C GLY A 416 -0.16 -10.71 -2.97
N ASN A 417 0.04 -9.68 -3.75
CA ASN A 417 -1.02 -8.75 -4.22
C ASN A 417 -1.33 -9.00 -5.69
N ASP A 418 -1.80 -10.20 -6.02
CA ASP A 418 -2.00 -10.66 -7.40
C ASP A 418 -3.32 -11.43 -7.61
N HIS A 419 -4.28 -11.25 -6.68
CA HIS A 419 -5.52 -12.00 -6.71
C HIS A 419 -6.40 -11.66 -7.93
N SER A 420 -6.62 -10.36 -8.22
CA SER A 420 -7.37 -9.94 -9.41
C SER A 420 -6.61 -10.30 -10.68
N ILE A 421 -5.28 -10.19 -10.68
CA ILE A 421 -4.42 -10.64 -11.78
C ILE A 421 -4.59 -12.12 -12.01
N ASN A 422 -4.48 -12.97 -10.97
CA ASN A 422 -4.67 -14.42 -11.08
C ASN A 422 -6.07 -14.76 -11.56
N GLY A 423 -7.11 -14.14 -10.99
CA GLY A 423 -8.49 -14.32 -11.43
C GLY A 423 -8.68 -14.02 -12.92
N CYS A 424 -8.14 -12.90 -13.38
CA CYS A 424 -8.16 -12.53 -14.79
C CYS A 424 -7.40 -13.52 -15.67
N GLN A 425 -6.22 -13.96 -15.23
CA GLN A 425 -5.42 -14.97 -15.92
C GLN A 425 -6.17 -16.30 -16.05
N TYR A 426 -6.88 -16.74 -15.02
CA TYR A 426 -7.71 -17.96 -15.11
C TYR A 426 -8.81 -17.82 -16.16
N ALA A 427 -9.37 -16.63 -16.35
CA ALA A 427 -10.38 -16.39 -17.38
C ALA A 427 -9.82 -16.47 -18.81
N TRP A 428 -8.63 -15.89 -19.08
CA TRP A 428 -8.09 -15.86 -20.45
C TRP A 428 -7.19 -17.03 -20.83
N LEU A 429 -6.57 -17.73 -19.86
CA LEU A 429 -5.65 -18.85 -20.13
C LEU A 429 -6.18 -19.90 -21.12
N PRO A 430 -7.45 -20.37 -21.02
CA PRO A 430 -8.01 -21.33 -21.98
C PRO A 430 -8.08 -20.79 -23.41
N TYR A 431 -8.02 -19.49 -23.56
CA TYR A 431 -8.19 -18.78 -24.82
C TYR A 431 -6.93 -18.06 -25.30
N LYS A 432 -5.78 -18.24 -24.62
CA LYS A 432 -4.52 -17.53 -24.91
C LYS A 432 -4.11 -17.53 -26.40
N LYS A 433 -4.40 -18.62 -27.12
CA LYS A 433 -4.13 -18.73 -28.56
C LYS A 433 -5.04 -17.87 -29.45
N LYS A 434 -6.10 -17.27 -28.88
CA LYS A 434 -7.06 -16.41 -29.59
C LYS A 434 -6.83 -14.92 -29.31
N ILE A 435 -5.79 -14.57 -28.56
CA ILE A 435 -5.48 -13.18 -28.15
C ILE A 435 -4.23 -12.74 -28.90
N GLY A 436 -4.30 -11.55 -29.50
CA GLY A 436 -3.21 -10.96 -30.25
C GLY A 436 -2.72 -11.83 -31.42
N ASN A 437 -1.46 -11.64 -31.77
CA ASN A 437 -0.79 -12.47 -32.78
C ASN A 437 -0.03 -13.63 -32.12
N TRP A 438 -0.73 -14.74 -31.92
CA TRP A 438 -0.19 -15.93 -31.26
C TRP A 438 1.09 -16.50 -31.95
N GLU A 439 1.18 -16.45 -33.28
CA GLU A 439 2.35 -16.95 -34.00
C GLU A 439 3.63 -16.18 -33.67
N THR A 440 3.51 -14.88 -33.41
CA THR A 440 4.64 -14.05 -32.98
C THR A 440 5.00 -14.34 -31.53
N LEU A 441 4.01 -14.46 -30.66
CA LEU A 441 4.18 -14.72 -29.22
C LEU A 441 4.77 -16.13 -28.95
N ARG A 442 4.33 -17.13 -29.69
CA ARG A 442 4.84 -18.52 -29.58
C ARG A 442 6.35 -18.60 -29.78
N LYS A 443 6.94 -17.73 -30.58
CA LYS A 443 8.40 -17.68 -30.81
C LYS A 443 9.17 -17.11 -29.62
N LEU A 444 8.54 -16.25 -28.82
CA LEU A 444 9.14 -15.63 -27.63
C LEU A 444 9.08 -16.55 -26.40
N ILE A 445 8.13 -17.50 -26.37
CA ILE A 445 7.82 -18.33 -25.19
C ILE A 445 8.18 -19.81 -25.50
N LYS A 446 9.37 -20.04 -26.06
CA LYS A 446 9.72 -21.36 -26.66
C LYS A 446 9.71 -22.56 -25.70
N ASP A 447 9.85 -22.39 -24.40
CA ASP A 447 10.14 -23.51 -23.48
C ASP A 447 8.97 -23.98 -22.59
N ASP A 448 7.83 -23.29 -22.56
CA ASP A 448 6.71 -23.62 -21.63
C ASP A 448 5.37 -23.92 -22.33
N VAL A 449 5.32 -24.05 -23.65
CA VAL A 449 4.05 -24.11 -24.41
C VAL A 449 3.80 -25.47 -25.09
N GLU A 450 4.78 -26.36 -25.06
CA GLU A 450 4.61 -27.73 -25.64
C GLU A 450 4.39 -28.76 -24.52
N GLU A 451 3.19 -28.77 -23.96
CA GLU A 451 2.55 -29.97 -23.41
C GLU A 451 1.02 -29.84 -23.41
#